data_78d834e8be9de503fd133f5c5b402958
#
_entry.id   78d834e8be9de503fd133f5c5b402958
#
_cell.length_a   1.000
_cell.length_b   1.000
_cell.length_c   1.000
_cell.angle_alpha   90.00
_cell.angle_beta   90.00
_cell.angle_gamma   90.00
#
_symmetry.space_group_name_H-M   'P 1'
#
loop_
_entity.id
_entity.type
_entity.pdbx_description
1 polymer ?
#
loop_
_entity_poly.entity_id
_entity_poly.type
_entity_poly.pdbx_seq_one_letter_code
_entity_poly.pdbx_strand_id
1 'polypeptide(L)'
;LNKELLDICYKKHNKEIDLTWEQLAQQYGFSSGECLRSWFKRIRRENGEIGYKNKTRILHISDNHYPFNLPKEVFKNYVGKVDVLVFGGDEQDCQSVSRFKKKYRVPFVDEMIGTRQMIIDIIEYIKPKQVKLIAGNHNYRLINYFSEKVHEDLLNLMPETNLDFIIDLGFWKHDHQSKSKTFYEPLTKVFDGKIDIEYMKNWWCKIGNTIFAHPKAFKSGILATTEKAYTYFLQLGEKFDTLCLSHTHHQGFSRYGKVYMYESGCLCEEPSYASEGTMIRPQDKGFVYLVQDEQGNLIYDESKLICL
;
A
#
# COMPACT_ATOMS: atom_id res chain seq x y z
N LEU A 1 -12.76 -4.46 30.34
CA LEU A 1 -13.26 -5.81 30.02
C LEU A 1 -14.10 -6.32 31.18
N ASN A 2 -15.30 -6.79 30.93
CA ASN A 2 -16.15 -7.40 31.99
C ASN A 2 -15.60 -8.81 32.26
N LYS A 3 -14.78 -8.94 33.32
CA LYS A 3 -14.15 -10.22 33.70
C LYS A 3 -15.18 -11.32 33.98
N GLU A 4 -16.33 -10.96 34.58
CA GLU A 4 -17.41 -11.88 34.88
C GLU A 4 -18.01 -12.47 33.60
N LEU A 5 -18.31 -11.63 32.61
CA LEU A 5 -18.81 -12.11 31.31
C LEU A 5 -17.84 -13.04 30.63
N LEU A 6 -16.54 -12.72 30.69
CA LEU A 6 -15.50 -13.56 30.07
C LEU A 6 -15.43 -14.93 30.75
N ASP A 7 -15.46 -14.99 32.09
CA ASP A 7 -15.46 -16.25 32.84
C ASP A 7 -16.69 -17.11 32.51
N ILE A 8 -17.87 -16.52 32.45
CA ILE A 8 -19.10 -17.22 32.06
C ILE A 8 -19.03 -17.74 30.61
N CYS A 9 -18.46 -16.96 29.70
CA CYS A 9 -18.25 -17.42 28.32
C CYS A 9 -17.29 -18.61 28.26
N TYR A 10 -16.24 -18.65 29.07
CA TYR A 10 -15.36 -19.83 29.18
C TYR A 10 -16.10 -21.03 29.73
N LYS A 11 -16.88 -20.89 30.84
CA LYS A 11 -17.69 -21.97 31.41
C LYS A 11 -18.68 -22.52 30.37
N LYS A 12 -19.34 -21.64 29.61
CA LYS A 12 -20.23 -22.08 28.50
C LYS A 12 -19.46 -22.81 27.41
N HIS A 13 -18.29 -22.30 27.01
CA HIS A 13 -17.47 -22.91 25.97
C HIS A 13 -17.01 -24.32 26.38
N ASN A 14 -16.64 -24.49 27.65
CA ASN A 14 -16.19 -25.75 28.26
C ASN A 14 -17.34 -26.70 28.61
N LYS A 15 -18.60 -26.30 28.36
CA LYS A 15 -19.80 -27.04 28.71
C LYS A 15 -20.01 -27.25 30.24
N GLU A 16 -19.50 -26.32 31.04
CA GLU A 16 -19.64 -26.31 32.51
C GLU A 16 -20.95 -25.71 32.97
N ILE A 17 -21.67 -25.00 32.12
CA ILE A 17 -22.98 -24.42 32.38
C ILE A 17 -23.96 -24.74 31.23
N ASP A 18 -25.26 -24.89 31.58
CA ASP A 18 -26.30 -25.28 30.62
C ASP A 18 -27.10 -24.10 30.06
N LEU A 19 -26.49 -22.89 30.06
CA LEU A 19 -27.07 -21.71 29.42
C LEU A 19 -26.75 -21.69 27.94
N THR A 20 -27.72 -21.29 27.11
CA THR A 20 -27.46 -21.08 25.67
C THR A 20 -26.71 -19.76 25.45
N TRP A 21 -26.01 -19.64 24.30
CA TRP A 21 -25.38 -18.36 23.90
C TRP A 21 -26.41 -17.23 23.76
N GLU A 22 -27.63 -17.55 23.39
CA GLU A 22 -28.74 -16.59 23.24
C GLU A 22 -29.15 -16.04 24.59
N GLN A 23 -29.33 -16.93 25.59
CA GLN A 23 -29.66 -16.53 26.97
C GLN A 23 -28.56 -15.64 27.59
N LEU A 24 -27.29 -15.99 27.38
CA LEU A 24 -26.18 -15.17 27.83
C LEU A 24 -26.14 -13.82 27.13
N ALA A 25 -26.37 -13.78 25.81
CA ALA A 25 -26.42 -12.53 25.04
C ALA A 25 -27.50 -11.60 25.59
N GLN A 26 -28.68 -12.12 25.83
CA GLN A 26 -29.80 -11.36 26.41
C GLN A 26 -29.46 -10.83 27.80
N GLN A 27 -28.87 -11.66 28.68
CA GLN A 27 -28.45 -11.28 30.03
C GLN A 27 -27.43 -10.15 30.06
N TYR A 28 -26.49 -10.13 29.07
CA TYR A 28 -25.37 -9.17 29.03
C TYR A 28 -25.52 -8.08 27.96
N GLY A 29 -26.73 -7.91 27.39
CA GLY A 29 -27.07 -6.82 26.48
C GLY A 29 -26.46 -6.91 25.09
N PHE A 30 -26.19 -8.13 24.60
CA PHE A 30 -25.80 -8.34 23.22
C PHE A 30 -27.03 -8.56 22.34
N SER A 31 -26.94 -8.14 21.08
CA SER A 31 -28.05 -8.24 20.11
C SER A 31 -28.41 -9.67 19.74
N SER A 32 -27.51 -10.64 19.89
CA SER A 32 -27.75 -12.06 19.63
C SER A 32 -26.65 -12.94 20.25
N GLY A 33 -26.95 -14.24 20.40
CA GLY A 33 -25.95 -15.23 20.81
C GLY A 33 -24.77 -15.35 19.84
N GLU A 34 -25.01 -15.09 18.55
CA GLU A 34 -23.94 -15.01 17.53
C GLU A 34 -23.01 -13.82 17.76
N CYS A 35 -23.56 -12.67 18.11
CA CYS A 35 -22.79 -11.47 18.43
C CYS A 35 -21.89 -11.71 19.66
N LEU A 36 -22.43 -12.34 20.72
CA LEU A 36 -21.66 -12.70 21.90
C LEU A 36 -20.58 -13.74 21.58
N ARG A 37 -20.87 -14.78 20.79
CA ARG A 37 -19.85 -15.76 20.34
C ARG A 37 -18.72 -15.09 19.56
N SER A 38 -19.06 -14.18 18.66
CA SER A 38 -18.07 -13.45 17.86
C SER A 38 -17.18 -12.56 18.73
N TRP A 39 -17.79 -11.88 19.72
CA TRP A 39 -17.04 -11.13 20.72
C TRP A 39 -16.09 -12.04 21.52
N PHE A 40 -16.57 -13.17 22.05
CA PHE A 40 -15.76 -14.13 22.83
C PHE A 40 -14.62 -14.73 22.00
N LYS A 41 -14.91 -15.09 20.75
CA LYS A 41 -13.91 -15.60 19.81
C LYS A 41 -12.82 -14.55 19.54
N ARG A 42 -13.18 -13.26 19.42
CA ARG A 42 -12.23 -12.17 19.29
C ARG A 42 -11.33 -12.07 20.51
N ILE A 43 -11.89 -12.06 21.72
CA ILE A 43 -11.08 -12.00 22.96
C ILE A 43 -10.10 -13.17 23.06
N ARG A 44 -10.54 -14.39 22.72
CA ARG A 44 -9.65 -15.56 22.73
C ARG A 44 -8.52 -15.44 21.70
N ARG A 45 -8.74 -14.77 20.60
CA ARG A 45 -7.69 -14.47 19.62
C ARG A 45 -6.71 -13.42 20.16
N GLU A 46 -7.25 -12.35 20.73
CA GLU A 46 -6.44 -11.29 21.36
C GLU A 46 -5.57 -11.86 22.50
N ASN A 47 -6.06 -12.87 23.20
CA ASN A 47 -5.31 -13.60 24.24
C ASN A 47 -4.39 -14.72 23.68
N GLY A 48 -4.34 -14.91 22.36
CA GLY A 48 -3.50 -15.92 21.74
C GLY A 48 -3.96 -17.38 21.90
N GLU A 49 -5.18 -17.62 22.42
CA GLU A 49 -5.72 -18.95 22.68
C GLU A 49 -6.17 -19.68 21.41
N ILE A 50 -6.62 -18.94 20.43
CA ILE A 50 -7.00 -19.46 19.12
C ILE A 50 -6.38 -18.60 18.01
N GLY A 51 -5.84 -19.25 17.00
CA GLY A 51 -5.34 -18.56 15.80
C GLY A 51 -6.46 -18.09 14.87
N TYR A 52 -6.14 -17.17 13.98
CA TYR A 52 -7.02 -16.82 12.87
C TYR A 52 -6.99 -17.94 11.83
N LYS A 53 -8.16 -18.36 11.33
CA LYS A 53 -8.26 -19.46 10.35
C LYS A 53 -7.65 -19.08 9.01
N ASN A 54 -8.00 -17.89 8.52
CA ASN A 54 -7.50 -17.35 7.27
C ASN A 54 -6.96 -15.94 7.56
N LYS A 55 -5.72 -15.69 7.15
CA LYS A 55 -5.08 -14.39 7.28
C LYS A 55 -4.71 -13.89 5.90
N THR A 56 -4.87 -12.59 5.68
CA THR A 56 -4.32 -11.91 4.51
C THR A 56 -3.09 -11.14 4.93
N ARG A 57 -1.94 -11.48 4.35
CA ARG A 57 -0.66 -10.81 4.61
C ARG A 57 -0.38 -9.84 3.50
N ILE A 58 -0.30 -8.57 3.84
CA ILE A 58 -0.13 -7.48 2.89
C ILE A 58 1.22 -6.84 3.12
N LEU A 59 2.01 -6.73 2.07
CA LEU A 59 3.23 -5.92 2.06
C LEU A 59 2.96 -4.66 1.26
N HIS A 60 3.05 -3.50 1.91
CA HIS A 60 2.90 -2.20 1.29
C HIS A 60 4.27 -1.54 1.14
N ILE A 61 4.64 -1.27 -0.10
CA ILE A 61 5.91 -0.62 -0.50
C ILE A 61 5.58 0.58 -1.37
N SER A 62 6.36 1.65 -1.28
CA SER A 62 6.09 2.88 -2.03
C SER A 62 7.34 3.72 -2.22
N ASP A 63 7.21 4.76 -3.05
CA ASP A 63 8.25 5.78 -3.21
C ASP A 63 9.61 5.16 -3.57
N ASN A 64 9.58 4.25 -4.56
CA ASN A 64 10.78 3.59 -5.07
C ASN A 64 11.64 4.55 -5.90
N HIS A 65 11.03 5.47 -6.64
CA HIS A 65 11.68 6.49 -7.44
C HIS A 65 12.82 5.97 -8.31
N TYR A 66 12.57 4.90 -9.11
CA TYR A 66 13.59 4.43 -10.03
C TYR A 66 14.19 5.62 -10.83
N PRO A 67 15.51 5.75 -10.94
CA PRO A 67 16.56 4.75 -10.70
C PRO A 67 17.20 4.79 -9.31
N PHE A 68 16.62 5.45 -8.33
CA PHE A 68 17.18 5.59 -6.97
C PHE A 68 16.68 4.53 -5.99
N ASN A 69 15.92 3.56 -6.46
CA ASN A 69 15.31 2.53 -5.63
C ASN A 69 16.34 1.67 -4.88
N LEU A 70 15.95 1.23 -3.69
CA LEU A 70 16.73 0.27 -2.92
C LEU A 70 16.71 -1.11 -3.59
N PRO A 71 17.71 -1.98 -3.29
CA PRO A 71 17.77 -3.33 -3.84
C PRO A 71 16.65 -4.22 -3.27
N LYS A 72 16.16 -5.16 -4.08
CA LYS A 72 15.05 -6.08 -3.70
C LYS A 72 15.36 -6.96 -2.49
N GLU A 73 16.62 -7.14 -2.14
CA GLU A 73 17.09 -7.95 -1.00
C GLU A 73 16.60 -7.41 0.36
N VAL A 74 16.17 -6.13 0.42
CA VAL A 74 15.52 -5.57 1.62
C VAL A 74 14.27 -6.36 2.02
N PHE A 75 13.63 -7.05 1.06
CA PHE A 75 12.43 -7.87 1.27
C PHE A 75 12.71 -9.34 1.61
N LYS A 76 13.96 -9.74 1.85
CA LYS A 76 14.37 -11.16 2.05
C LYS A 76 13.53 -11.92 3.09
N ASN A 77 13.08 -11.23 4.14
CA ASN A 77 12.29 -11.83 5.21
C ASN A 77 10.82 -12.10 4.83
N TYR A 78 10.37 -11.59 3.68
CA TYR A 78 8.98 -11.63 3.22
C TYR A 78 8.78 -12.53 1.99
N VAL A 79 9.84 -13.11 1.45
CA VAL A 79 9.79 -14.05 0.31
C VAL A 79 8.85 -15.22 0.60
N GLY A 80 7.83 -15.43 -0.24
CA GLY A 80 6.82 -16.48 -0.11
C GLY A 80 5.85 -16.32 1.07
N LYS A 81 5.87 -15.16 1.75
CA LYS A 81 5.03 -14.89 2.94
C LYS A 81 3.96 -13.81 2.72
N VAL A 82 3.83 -13.29 1.51
CA VAL A 82 2.94 -12.19 1.15
C VAL A 82 1.79 -12.71 0.30
N ASP A 83 0.57 -12.42 0.71
CA ASP A 83 -0.62 -12.73 -0.08
C ASP A 83 -0.89 -11.60 -1.08
N VAL A 84 -0.82 -10.34 -0.63
CA VAL A 84 -1.03 -9.16 -1.47
C VAL A 84 0.17 -8.22 -1.36
N LEU A 85 0.79 -7.90 -2.49
CA LEU A 85 1.80 -6.85 -2.60
C LEU A 85 1.12 -5.57 -3.09
N VAL A 86 1.25 -4.47 -2.34
CA VAL A 86 0.74 -3.16 -2.72
C VAL A 86 1.90 -2.24 -3.07
N PHE A 87 1.95 -1.80 -4.32
CA PHE A 87 2.78 -0.68 -4.73
C PHE A 87 2.01 0.62 -4.48
N GLY A 88 2.50 1.40 -3.56
CA GLY A 88 1.86 2.60 -3.03
C GLY A 88 2.12 3.87 -3.82
N GLY A 89 2.52 3.76 -5.09
CA GLY A 89 2.79 4.89 -5.98
C GLY A 89 4.25 5.35 -5.99
N ASP A 90 4.57 6.21 -6.95
CA ASP A 90 5.88 6.81 -7.17
C ASP A 90 7.00 5.77 -7.40
N GLU A 91 6.70 4.73 -8.21
CA GLU A 91 7.67 3.72 -8.62
C GLU A 91 8.76 4.31 -9.52
N GLN A 92 8.41 5.32 -10.33
CA GLN A 92 9.28 6.05 -11.26
C GLN A 92 9.48 7.49 -10.81
N ASP A 93 10.71 8.03 -10.86
CA ASP A 93 10.96 9.44 -10.51
C ASP A 93 10.53 10.41 -11.63
N CYS A 94 10.41 9.96 -12.87
CA CYS A 94 10.02 10.77 -14.04
C CYS A 94 10.90 12.01 -14.23
N GLN A 95 12.23 11.81 -14.17
CA GLN A 95 13.22 12.91 -14.14
C GLN A 95 13.15 13.82 -15.36
N SER A 96 13.02 13.24 -16.57
CA SER A 96 13.10 13.99 -17.83
C SER A 96 11.92 14.94 -18.06
N VAL A 97 10.78 14.63 -17.43
CA VAL A 97 9.54 15.44 -17.49
C VAL A 97 9.26 16.20 -16.19
N SER A 98 10.21 16.18 -15.25
CA SER A 98 10.10 16.90 -13.99
C SER A 98 10.26 18.41 -14.18
N ARG A 99 9.47 19.20 -13.46
CA ARG A 99 9.59 20.66 -13.38
C ARG A 99 10.83 21.11 -12.60
N PHE A 100 11.38 20.24 -11.75
CA PHE A 100 12.56 20.55 -10.94
C PHE A 100 13.82 20.45 -11.78
N LYS A 101 14.74 21.40 -11.56
CA LYS A 101 16.06 21.39 -12.21
C LYS A 101 16.88 20.19 -11.71
N LYS A 102 17.38 19.39 -12.63
CA LYS A 102 18.23 18.23 -12.33
C LYS A 102 19.56 18.37 -13.09
N LYS A 103 20.68 18.00 -12.46
CA LYS A 103 22.01 17.98 -13.11
C LYS A 103 22.10 16.86 -14.15
N TYR A 104 21.43 15.75 -13.89
CA TYR A 104 21.38 14.58 -14.75
C TYR A 104 19.94 14.10 -14.91
N ARG A 105 19.57 13.63 -16.09
CA ARG A 105 18.26 13.10 -16.39
C ARG A 105 18.38 11.82 -17.19
N VAL A 106 17.73 10.77 -16.72
CA VAL A 106 17.56 9.55 -17.51
C VAL A 106 16.53 9.81 -18.61
N PRO A 107 16.73 9.36 -19.86
CA PRO A 107 15.70 9.42 -20.90
C PRO A 107 14.43 8.72 -20.42
N PHE A 108 13.27 9.32 -20.69
CA PHE A 108 12.00 8.86 -20.09
C PHE A 108 11.68 7.39 -20.38
N VAL A 109 11.89 6.95 -21.63
CA VAL A 109 11.63 5.56 -22.02
C VAL A 109 12.60 4.58 -21.36
N ASP A 110 13.85 4.97 -21.16
CA ASP A 110 14.85 4.15 -20.45
C ASP A 110 14.49 4.02 -18.97
N GLU A 111 14.01 5.11 -18.37
CA GLU A 111 13.50 5.13 -17.01
C GLU A 111 12.24 4.23 -16.86
N MET A 112 11.33 4.26 -17.84
CA MET A 112 10.17 3.34 -17.87
C MET A 112 10.59 1.87 -17.96
N ILE A 113 11.59 1.55 -18.80
CA ILE A 113 12.12 0.19 -18.94
C ILE A 113 12.68 -0.30 -17.60
N GLY A 114 13.50 0.53 -16.95
CA GLY A 114 14.08 0.19 -15.66
C GLY A 114 13.04 0.07 -14.56
N THR A 115 12.06 0.95 -14.51
CA THR A 115 10.93 0.86 -13.57
C THR A 115 10.14 -0.44 -13.77
N ARG A 116 9.83 -0.78 -15.03
CA ARG A 116 9.16 -2.05 -15.36
C ARG A 116 9.97 -3.25 -14.87
N GLN A 117 11.28 -3.27 -15.12
CA GLN A 117 12.14 -4.36 -14.69
C GLN A 117 12.23 -4.45 -13.15
N MET A 118 12.35 -3.31 -12.47
CA MET A 118 12.34 -3.25 -11.00
C MET A 118 11.06 -3.87 -10.42
N ILE A 119 9.89 -3.52 -10.98
CA ILE A 119 8.60 -4.08 -10.54
C ILE A 119 8.57 -5.60 -10.75
N ILE A 120 9.01 -6.10 -11.92
CA ILE A 120 9.12 -7.53 -12.22
C ILE A 120 10.03 -8.21 -11.18
N ASP A 121 11.21 -7.68 -10.96
CA ASP A 121 12.20 -8.24 -10.05
C ASP A 121 11.68 -8.34 -8.61
N ILE A 122 10.94 -7.33 -8.15
CA ILE A 122 10.33 -7.33 -6.81
C ILE A 122 9.21 -8.38 -6.74
N ILE A 123 8.34 -8.46 -7.74
CA ILE A 123 7.24 -9.44 -7.79
C ILE A 123 7.80 -10.87 -7.81
N GLU A 124 8.77 -11.15 -8.66
CA GLU A 124 9.40 -12.48 -8.76
C GLU A 124 10.18 -12.86 -7.50
N TYR A 125 10.76 -11.89 -6.80
CA TYR A 125 11.48 -12.12 -5.56
C TYR A 125 10.54 -12.41 -4.39
N ILE A 126 9.50 -11.58 -4.19
CA ILE A 126 8.53 -11.71 -3.08
C ILE A 126 7.57 -12.88 -3.32
N LYS A 127 7.16 -13.13 -4.56
CA LYS A 127 6.19 -14.17 -4.98
C LYS A 127 4.83 -13.99 -4.30
N PRO A 128 4.17 -12.83 -4.41
CA PRO A 128 2.85 -12.62 -3.88
C PRO A 128 1.81 -13.39 -4.71
N LYS A 129 0.60 -13.57 -4.16
CA LYS A 129 -0.55 -14.14 -4.90
C LYS A 129 -1.25 -13.08 -5.76
N GLN A 130 -1.28 -11.85 -5.27
CA GLN A 130 -1.89 -10.70 -5.93
C GLN A 130 -1.00 -9.47 -5.79
N VAL A 131 -1.03 -8.60 -6.80
CA VAL A 131 -0.35 -7.31 -6.81
C VAL A 131 -1.38 -6.23 -7.07
N LYS A 132 -1.39 -5.19 -6.23
CA LYS A 132 -2.17 -3.97 -6.47
C LYS A 132 -1.24 -2.78 -6.58
N LEU A 133 -1.53 -1.91 -7.54
CA LEU A 133 -0.77 -0.68 -7.75
C LEU A 133 -1.73 0.51 -7.66
N ILE A 134 -1.32 1.57 -6.98
CA ILE A 134 -2.01 2.87 -6.97
C ILE A 134 -1.11 3.93 -7.59
N ALA A 135 -1.69 5.03 -8.04
CA ALA A 135 -0.94 6.11 -8.66
C ALA A 135 -0.41 7.09 -7.62
N GLY A 136 0.89 7.36 -7.64
CA GLY A 136 1.51 8.45 -6.91
C GLY A 136 1.55 9.74 -7.74
N ASN A 137 2.02 10.83 -7.15
CA ASN A 137 2.05 12.13 -7.85
C ASN A 137 3.07 12.17 -9.00
N HIS A 138 4.16 11.39 -8.95
CA HIS A 138 5.11 11.27 -10.06
C HIS A 138 4.51 10.55 -11.26
N ASN A 139 3.58 9.65 -11.05
CA ASN A 139 2.93 8.91 -12.14
C ASN A 139 2.10 9.81 -13.09
N TYR A 140 1.69 10.99 -12.63
CA TYR A 140 0.99 12.00 -13.45
C TYR A 140 1.95 12.99 -14.14
N ARG A 141 3.28 12.94 -13.92
CA ARG A 141 4.21 13.94 -14.48
C ARG A 141 4.25 13.94 -15.99
N LEU A 142 4.09 12.79 -16.64
CA LEU A 142 4.07 12.69 -18.09
C LEU A 142 2.88 13.44 -18.69
N ILE A 143 1.67 13.17 -18.22
CA ILE A 143 0.46 13.83 -18.72
C ILE A 143 0.48 15.34 -18.39
N ASN A 144 0.98 15.71 -17.20
CA ASN A 144 1.16 17.12 -16.84
C ASN A 144 2.17 17.84 -17.75
N TYR A 145 3.26 17.17 -18.15
CA TYR A 145 4.22 17.70 -19.10
C TYR A 145 3.58 17.92 -20.48
N PHE A 146 2.77 16.97 -20.94
CA PHE A 146 2.07 17.12 -22.22
C PHE A 146 0.98 18.17 -22.16
N SER A 147 0.27 18.33 -21.05
CA SER A 147 -0.77 19.36 -20.88
C SER A 147 -0.24 20.79 -21.05
N GLU A 148 1.06 21.01 -20.87
CA GLU A 148 1.73 22.31 -21.10
C GLU A 148 2.22 22.46 -22.56
N LYS A 149 2.23 21.42 -23.37
CA LYS A 149 2.88 21.37 -24.69
C LYS A 149 1.93 21.06 -25.85
N VAL A 150 0.83 20.39 -25.57
CA VAL A 150 -0.04 19.79 -26.55
C VAL A 150 -1.47 20.29 -26.37
N HIS A 151 -2.22 20.40 -27.47
CA HIS A 151 -3.61 20.79 -27.42
C HIS A 151 -4.44 19.79 -26.60
N GLU A 152 -5.40 20.28 -25.82
CA GLU A 152 -6.20 19.47 -24.89
C GLU A 152 -6.90 18.27 -25.55
N ASP A 153 -7.39 18.40 -26.79
CA ASP A 153 -8.03 17.30 -27.53
C ASP A 153 -7.10 16.11 -27.74
N LEU A 154 -5.79 16.36 -27.89
CA LEU A 154 -4.81 15.30 -28.10
C LEU A 154 -4.47 14.57 -26.78
N LEU A 155 -4.71 15.22 -25.64
CA LEU A 155 -4.51 14.60 -24.34
C LEU A 155 -5.50 13.44 -24.11
N ASN A 156 -6.69 13.50 -24.72
CA ASN A 156 -7.67 12.42 -24.65
C ASN A 156 -7.18 11.11 -25.29
N LEU A 157 -6.12 11.17 -26.11
CA LEU A 157 -5.48 9.98 -26.71
C LEU A 157 -4.39 9.38 -25.81
N MET A 158 -4.02 10.09 -24.73
CA MET A 158 -2.96 9.67 -23.83
C MET A 158 -3.57 9.00 -22.58
N PRO A 159 -2.90 8.00 -22.00
CA PRO A 159 -3.30 7.46 -20.72
C PRO A 159 -3.09 8.52 -19.61
N GLU A 160 -3.83 8.38 -18.51
CA GLU A 160 -3.78 9.33 -17.40
C GLU A 160 -2.46 9.30 -16.65
N THR A 161 -1.77 8.15 -16.65
CA THR A 161 -0.50 7.98 -15.95
C THR A 161 0.52 7.23 -16.79
N ASN A 162 1.81 7.37 -16.46
CA ASN A 162 2.87 6.58 -17.08
C ASN A 162 2.78 5.08 -16.72
N LEU A 163 2.17 4.73 -15.59
CA LEU A 163 1.98 3.34 -15.18
C LEU A 163 1.04 2.58 -16.11
N ASP A 164 0.08 3.23 -16.75
CA ASP A 164 -0.78 2.59 -17.74
C ASP A 164 0.04 1.91 -18.84
N PHE A 165 1.13 2.55 -19.30
CA PHE A 165 2.03 1.94 -20.30
C PHE A 165 2.77 0.72 -19.73
N ILE A 166 3.18 0.76 -18.47
CA ILE A 166 3.93 -0.33 -17.87
C ILE A 166 3.03 -1.51 -17.54
N ILE A 167 1.81 -1.23 -17.05
CA ILE A 167 0.95 -2.27 -16.48
C ILE A 167 -0.03 -2.85 -17.50
N ASP A 168 -0.72 -1.99 -18.30
CA ASP A 168 -1.87 -2.41 -19.11
C ASP A 168 -1.64 -2.38 -20.62
N LEU A 169 -0.84 -1.42 -21.14
CA LEU A 169 -0.78 -1.14 -22.56
C LEU A 169 0.47 -1.68 -23.25
N GLY A 170 1.61 -1.71 -22.56
CA GLY A 170 2.91 -1.89 -23.18
C GLY A 170 3.39 -0.63 -23.90
N PHE A 171 4.64 -0.61 -24.32
CA PHE A 171 5.23 0.53 -25.02
C PHE A 171 6.40 0.12 -25.92
N TRP A 172 6.74 0.99 -26.87
CA TRP A 172 7.82 0.79 -27.80
C TRP A 172 9.05 1.62 -27.42
N LYS A 173 10.23 1.01 -27.53
CA LYS A 173 11.51 1.74 -27.61
C LYS A 173 11.99 1.70 -29.05
N HIS A 174 12.30 2.86 -29.60
CA HIS A 174 12.93 3.00 -30.90
C HIS A 174 14.43 3.30 -30.71
N ASP A 175 15.27 2.49 -31.32
CA ASP A 175 16.68 2.78 -31.43
C ASP A 175 16.93 3.42 -32.82
N HIS A 176 17.24 4.70 -32.81
CA HIS A 176 17.46 5.47 -34.03
C HIS A 176 18.76 5.12 -34.74
N GLN A 177 19.77 4.59 -34.00
CA GLN A 177 21.04 4.20 -34.60
C GLN A 177 20.93 2.87 -35.34
N SER A 178 20.40 1.85 -34.70
CA SER A 178 20.18 0.52 -35.29
C SER A 178 18.94 0.42 -36.15
N LYS A 179 18.08 1.46 -36.13
CA LYS A 179 16.73 1.47 -36.77
C LYS A 179 15.82 0.33 -36.26
N SER A 180 16.11 -0.21 -35.08
CA SER A 180 15.33 -1.29 -34.48
C SER A 180 14.21 -0.74 -33.57
N LYS A 181 13.21 -1.59 -33.33
CA LYS A 181 12.10 -1.32 -32.43
C LYS A 181 11.96 -2.50 -31.47
N THR A 182 11.84 -2.21 -30.19
CA THR A 182 11.57 -3.23 -29.17
C THR A 182 10.24 -2.91 -28.49
N PHE A 183 9.34 -3.88 -28.44
CA PHE A 183 8.10 -3.77 -27.69
C PHE A 183 8.28 -4.35 -26.30
N TYR A 184 7.89 -3.58 -25.29
CA TYR A 184 7.85 -4.01 -23.91
C TYR A 184 6.41 -4.34 -23.54
N GLU A 185 6.13 -5.63 -23.38
CA GLU A 185 4.79 -6.11 -23.00
C GLU A 185 4.36 -5.57 -21.64
N PRO A 186 3.05 -5.29 -21.45
CA PRO A 186 2.52 -4.86 -20.17
C PRO A 186 2.65 -5.96 -19.09
N LEU A 187 2.72 -5.56 -17.83
CA LEU A 187 2.90 -6.50 -16.72
C LEU A 187 1.72 -7.48 -16.58
N THR A 188 0.50 -7.03 -16.86
CA THR A 188 -0.70 -7.88 -16.89
C THR A 188 -0.55 -9.06 -17.85
N LYS A 189 0.17 -8.89 -18.95
CA LYS A 189 0.50 -9.99 -19.89
C LYS A 189 1.66 -10.87 -19.42
N VAL A 190 2.72 -10.24 -18.87
CA VAL A 190 3.91 -10.97 -18.39
C VAL A 190 3.55 -11.96 -17.28
N PHE A 191 2.61 -11.59 -16.43
CA PHE A 191 2.16 -12.40 -15.29
C PHE A 191 0.82 -13.08 -15.50
N ASP A 192 0.26 -13.05 -16.71
CA ASP A 192 -1.02 -13.67 -17.03
C ASP A 192 -1.08 -15.15 -16.59
N GLY A 193 -2.15 -15.51 -15.92
CA GLY A 193 -2.36 -16.85 -15.35
C GLY A 193 -1.44 -17.24 -14.18
N LYS A 194 -0.51 -16.37 -13.75
CA LYS A 194 0.44 -16.63 -12.66
C LYS A 194 0.17 -15.78 -11.43
N ILE A 195 -0.03 -14.49 -11.60
CA ILE A 195 -0.24 -13.53 -10.52
C ILE A 195 -1.31 -12.54 -11.01
N ASP A 196 -2.30 -12.30 -10.18
CA ASP A 196 -3.33 -11.30 -10.42
C ASP A 196 -2.75 -9.89 -10.18
N ILE A 197 -2.64 -9.09 -11.25
CA ILE A 197 -2.12 -7.71 -11.20
C ILE A 197 -3.25 -6.76 -11.50
N GLU A 198 -3.52 -5.86 -10.57
CA GLU A 198 -4.57 -4.85 -10.68
C GLU A 198 -3.99 -3.43 -10.48
N TYR A 199 -4.14 -2.60 -11.51
CA TYR A 199 -3.84 -1.18 -11.44
C TYR A 199 -5.13 -0.39 -11.17
N MET A 200 -5.18 0.27 -10.02
CA MET A 200 -6.39 0.94 -9.53
C MET A 200 -6.71 2.25 -10.25
N LYS A 201 -5.78 2.80 -11.05
CA LYS A 201 -5.92 4.11 -11.76
C LYS A 201 -6.40 5.23 -10.84
N ASN A 202 -6.03 5.14 -9.57
CA ASN A 202 -6.43 6.03 -8.52
C ASN A 202 -5.27 6.19 -7.52
N TRP A 203 -5.28 7.28 -6.75
CA TRP A 203 -4.29 7.56 -5.72
C TRP A 203 -4.53 6.79 -4.41
N TRP A 204 -5.58 5.98 -4.34
CA TRP A 204 -5.87 5.11 -3.19
C TRP A 204 -6.61 3.83 -3.59
N CYS A 205 -6.50 2.83 -2.75
CA CYS A 205 -7.30 1.62 -2.82
C CYS A 205 -7.64 1.10 -1.42
N LYS A 206 -8.55 0.14 -1.36
CA LYS A 206 -8.97 -0.50 -0.12
C LYS A 206 -8.84 -2.01 -0.22
N ILE A 207 -8.25 -2.62 0.81
CA ILE A 207 -8.15 -4.08 0.94
C ILE A 207 -8.66 -4.43 2.33
N GLY A 208 -9.75 -5.20 2.40
CA GLY A 208 -10.45 -5.42 3.67
C GLY A 208 -10.87 -4.08 4.30
N ASN A 209 -10.45 -3.83 5.53
CA ASN A 209 -10.71 -2.58 6.24
C ASN A 209 -9.49 -1.63 6.26
N THR A 210 -8.48 -1.87 5.43
CA THR A 210 -7.32 -0.99 5.28
C THR A 210 -7.41 -0.16 4.01
N ILE A 211 -7.18 1.15 4.14
CA ILE A 211 -6.99 2.09 3.02
C ILE A 211 -5.50 2.30 2.82
N PHE A 212 -5.03 2.14 1.58
CA PHE A 212 -3.70 2.50 1.10
C PHE A 212 -3.82 3.73 0.23
N ALA A 213 -3.01 4.77 0.48
CA ALA A 213 -3.17 6.04 -0.22
C ALA A 213 -1.86 6.79 -0.45
N HIS A 214 -1.78 7.47 -1.61
CA HIS A 214 -0.67 8.32 -2.02
C HIS A 214 -1.20 9.72 -2.40
N PRO A 215 -1.50 10.59 -1.44
CA PRO A 215 -2.07 11.91 -1.73
C PRO A 215 -1.02 12.84 -2.35
N LYS A 216 -1.48 13.79 -3.18
CA LYS A 216 -0.62 14.91 -3.62
C LYS A 216 -0.35 15.93 -2.51
N ALA A 217 -1.17 15.93 -1.47
CA ALA A 217 -1.05 16.87 -0.36
C ALA A 217 0.08 16.46 0.57
N PHE A 218 0.89 17.43 0.98
CA PHE A 218 1.99 17.26 1.92
C PHE A 218 1.87 18.27 3.07
N LYS A 219 2.16 17.81 4.29
CA LYS A 219 2.36 18.64 5.47
C LYS A 219 3.64 18.19 6.16
N SER A 220 4.48 19.13 6.57
CA SER A 220 5.81 18.88 7.16
C SER A 220 5.79 18.29 8.57
N GLY A 221 4.67 18.38 9.30
CA GLY A 221 4.52 17.80 10.63
C GLY A 221 4.45 16.27 10.59
N ILE A 222 4.97 15.62 11.63
CA ILE A 222 4.90 14.16 11.79
C ILE A 222 3.43 13.73 11.76
N LEU A 223 3.08 12.76 10.91
CA LEU A 223 1.72 12.24 10.70
C LEU A 223 0.67 13.28 10.27
N ALA A 224 1.05 14.55 10.06
CA ALA A 224 0.09 15.60 9.73
C ALA A 224 -0.59 15.40 8.37
N THR A 225 0.09 14.76 7.41
CA THR A 225 -0.51 14.37 6.12
C THR A 225 -1.49 13.22 6.34
N THR A 226 -1.13 12.25 7.17
CA THR A 226 -1.97 11.10 7.50
C THR A 226 -3.24 11.50 8.25
N GLU A 227 -3.17 12.44 9.20
CA GLU A 227 -4.34 12.99 9.89
C GLU A 227 -5.28 13.72 8.92
N LYS A 228 -4.73 14.45 7.95
CA LYS A 228 -5.52 15.08 6.89
C LYS A 228 -6.22 14.03 6.02
N ALA A 229 -5.52 12.98 5.63
CA ALA A 229 -6.08 11.88 4.84
C ALA A 229 -7.15 11.11 5.64
N TYR A 230 -6.92 10.85 6.93
CA TYR A 230 -7.91 10.26 7.82
C TYR A 230 -9.23 11.07 7.82
N THR A 231 -9.14 12.38 8.03
CA THR A 231 -10.31 13.26 8.01
C THR A 231 -11.02 13.23 6.66
N TYR A 232 -10.26 13.24 5.56
CA TYR A 232 -10.79 13.17 4.20
C TYR A 232 -11.59 11.89 3.97
N PHE A 233 -11.05 10.71 4.30
CA PHE A 233 -11.75 9.43 4.10
C PHE A 233 -12.99 9.29 5.00
N LEU A 234 -12.97 9.84 6.22
CA LEU A 234 -14.16 9.91 7.05
C LEU A 234 -15.26 10.77 6.41
N GLN A 235 -14.90 11.92 5.84
CA GLN A 235 -15.85 12.80 5.14
C GLN A 235 -16.41 12.17 3.87
N LEU A 236 -15.66 11.28 3.21
CA LEU A 236 -16.16 10.45 2.10
C LEU A 236 -17.13 9.34 2.56
N GLY A 237 -17.26 9.12 3.86
CA GLY A 237 -18.09 8.05 4.41
C GLY A 237 -17.43 6.67 4.40
N GLU A 238 -16.11 6.59 4.17
CA GLU A 238 -15.38 5.32 4.19
C GLU A 238 -15.35 4.72 5.59
N LYS A 239 -15.54 3.38 5.64
CA LYS A 239 -15.40 2.60 6.87
C LYS A 239 -14.09 1.83 6.82
N PHE A 240 -13.17 2.12 7.72
CA PHE A 240 -11.85 1.49 7.79
C PHE A 240 -11.35 1.45 9.22
N ASP A 241 -10.46 0.52 9.52
CA ASP A 241 -9.75 0.42 10.79
C ASP A 241 -8.27 0.76 10.66
N THR A 242 -7.76 0.83 9.42
CA THR A 242 -6.36 1.10 9.14
C THR A 242 -6.21 2.02 7.94
N LEU A 243 -5.31 2.99 8.07
CA LEU A 243 -4.87 3.88 6.99
C LEU A 243 -3.35 3.75 6.85
N CYS A 244 -2.88 3.40 5.67
CA CYS A 244 -1.47 3.33 5.32
C CYS A 244 -1.15 4.37 4.24
N LEU A 245 -0.28 5.31 4.54
CA LEU A 245 0.03 6.46 3.70
C LEU A 245 1.45 6.39 3.15
N SER A 246 1.59 6.78 1.89
CA SER A 246 2.83 6.99 1.13
C SER A 246 3.10 8.49 0.93
N HIS A 247 4.04 8.86 0.08
CA HIS A 247 4.32 10.23 -0.37
C HIS A 247 5.22 11.07 0.55
N THR A 248 5.08 10.93 1.86
CA THR A 248 5.78 11.82 2.80
C THR A 248 7.26 11.48 2.94
N HIS A 249 7.67 10.29 2.51
CA HIS A 249 8.99 9.69 2.75
C HIS A 249 9.37 9.61 4.23
N HIS A 250 8.39 9.71 5.11
CA HIS A 250 8.60 9.60 6.55
C HIS A 250 7.92 8.35 7.09
N GLN A 251 8.48 7.80 8.15
CA GLN A 251 7.84 6.75 8.90
C GLN A 251 7.14 7.29 10.14
N GLY A 252 5.96 6.77 10.38
CA GLY A 252 5.21 7.11 11.57
C GLY A 252 4.10 6.11 11.82
N PHE A 253 3.75 6.00 13.08
CA PHE A 253 2.61 5.21 13.53
C PHE A 253 1.84 5.98 14.59
N SER A 254 0.53 5.97 14.48
CA SER A 254 -0.38 6.52 15.47
C SER A 254 -1.67 5.72 15.51
N ARG A 255 -2.39 5.83 16.62
CA ARG A 255 -3.73 5.28 16.76
C ARG A 255 -4.71 6.38 17.13
N TYR A 256 -5.72 6.58 16.30
CA TYR A 256 -6.77 7.55 16.55
C TYR A 256 -8.09 6.83 16.83
N GLY A 257 -8.48 6.75 18.10
CA GLY A 257 -9.61 5.95 18.54
C GLY A 257 -9.41 4.47 18.23
N LYS A 258 -10.16 3.95 17.25
CA LYS A 258 -10.06 2.55 16.79
C LYS A 258 -9.27 2.38 15.49
N VAL A 259 -8.81 3.48 14.88
CA VAL A 259 -8.11 3.46 13.60
C VAL A 259 -6.61 3.52 13.80
N TYR A 260 -5.89 2.63 13.14
CA TYR A 260 -4.44 2.58 13.07
C TYR A 260 -3.95 3.37 11.87
N MET A 261 -2.98 4.24 12.06
CA MET A 261 -2.43 5.08 11.00
C MET A 261 -0.93 4.83 10.85
N TYR A 262 -0.50 4.58 9.62
CA TYR A 262 0.89 4.34 9.24
C TYR A 262 1.32 5.32 8.16
N GLU A 263 2.50 5.91 8.30
CA GLU A 263 3.29 6.46 7.19
C GLU A 263 4.40 5.46 6.86
N SER A 264 4.50 5.04 5.59
CA SER A 264 5.30 3.87 5.21
C SER A 264 6.80 4.12 5.13
N GLY A 265 7.22 5.37 4.99
CA GLY A 265 8.57 5.70 4.57
C GLY A 265 8.74 5.61 3.06
N CYS A 266 9.97 5.52 2.57
CA CYS A 266 10.29 5.39 1.16
C CYS A 266 11.28 4.24 0.92
N LEU A 267 11.38 3.83 -0.35
CA LEU A 267 12.29 2.77 -0.80
C LEU A 267 13.30 3.31 -1.84
N CYS A 268 13.73 4.55 -1.65
CA CYS A 268 14.74 5.19 -2.48
C CYS A 268 15.88 5.78 -1.67
N GLU A 269 17.01 6.01 -2.34
CA GLU A 269 18.12 6.79 -1.80
C GLU A 269 17.73 8.26 -1.67
N GLU A 270 18.36 8.95 -0.72
CA GLU A 270 18.08 10.36 -0.46
C GLU A 270 18.40 11.22 -1.70
N PRO A 271 17.46 12.02 -2.19
CA PRO A 271 17.71 12.88 -3.34
C PRO A 271 18.70 14.00 -2.98
N SER A 272 19.54 14.35 -3.94
CA SER A 272 20.63 15.33 -3.75
C SER A 272 20.21 16.69 -3.20
N TYR A 273 18.98 17.11 -3.43
CA TYR A 273 18.47 18.38 -2.91
C TYR A 273 18.20 18.39 -1.40
N ALA A 274 18.03 17.22 -0.78
CA ALA A 274 17.82 17.12 0.65
C ALA A 274 19.10 17.39 1.47
N SER A 275 20.26 17.19 0.85
CA SER A 275 21.58 17.39 1.49
C SER A 275 22.11 18.83 1.47
N GLU A 276 21.43 19.77 0.79
CA GLU A 276 21.95 21.13 0.54
C GLU A 276 21.60 22.15 1.65
N GLY A 277 21.54 21.74 2.91
CA GLY A 277 21.32 22.68 4.04
C GLY A 277 19.90 23.26 4.09
N THR A 278 18.93 22.64 3.42
CA THR A 278 17.54 23.10 3.34
C THR A 278 16.74 22.83 4.61
N MET A 279 17.34 22.21 5.64
CA MET A 279 16.71 21.79 6.88
C MET A 279 15.44 20.93 6.65
N ILE A 280 15.38 20.23 5.53
CA ILE A 280 14.33 19.24 5.25
C ILE A 280 14.58 18.05 6.17
N ARG A 281 13.51 17.53 6.79
CA ARG A 281 13.61 16.32 7.60
C ARG A 281 14.19 15.18 6.75
N PRO A 282 15.19 14.43 7.25
CA PRO A 282 15.72 13.25 6.57
C PRO A 282 14.62 12.26 6.24
N GLN A 283 14.79 11.55 5.12
CA GLN A 283 13.87 10.51 4.72
C GLN A 283 14.03 9.28 5.61
N ASP A 284 12.92 8.62 5.90
CA ASP A 284 12.90 7.35 6.62
C ASP A 284 12.74 6.21 5.59
N LYS A 285 13.77 5.36 5.47
CA LYS A 285 13.73 4.19 4.58
C LYS A 285 12.96 3.06 5.23
N GLY A 286 11.97 2.52 4.52
CA GLY A 286 11.21 1.41 5.05
C GLY A 286 9.89 1.15 4.33
N PHE A 287 9.08 0.28 4.93
CA PHE A 287 7.81 -0.19 4.38
C PHE A 287 6.91 -0.76 5.49
N VAL A 288 5.67 -1.14 5.13
CA VAL A 288 4.70 -1.66 6.10
C VAL A 288 4.30 -3.10 5.76
N TYR A 289 4.29 -3.96 6.75
CA TYR A 289 3.74 -5.30 6.66
C TYR A 289 2.51 -5.40 7.54
N LEU A 290 1.35 -5.65 6.95
CA LEU A 290 0.07 -5.75 7.63
C LEU A 290 -0.47 -7.17 7.55
N VAL A 291 -1.15 -7.59 8.60
CA VAL A 291 -1.87 -8.85 8.65
C VAL A 291 -3.32 -8.57 9.00
N GLN A 292 -4.24 -9.07 8.17
CA GLN A 292 -5.68 -8.96 8.38
C GLN A 292 -6.30 -10.31 8.71
N ASP A 293 -7.39 -10.28 9.46
CA ASP A 293 -8.23 -11.44 9.72
C ASP A 293 -9.15 -11.74 8.52
N GLU A 294 -9.98 -12.78 8.66
CA GLU A 294 -10.95 -13.19 7.64
C GLU A 294 -12.08 -12.18 7.38
N GLN A 295 -12.26 -11.17 8.22
CA GLN A 295 -13.17 -10.05 8.05
C GLN A 295 -12.48 -8.80 7.49
N GLY A 296 -11.17 -8.87 7.25
CA GLY A 296 -10.36 -7.76 6.77
C GLY A 296 -9.95 -6.76 7.84
N ASN A 297 -10.11 -7.08 9.14
CA ASN A 297 -9.65 -6.21 10.22
C ASN A 297 -8.15 -6.43 10.49
N LEU A 298 -7.47 -5.35 10.91
CA LEU A 298 -6.06 -5.42 11.25
C LEU A 298 -5.80 -6.33 12.46
N ILE A 299 -4.86 -7.24 12.32
CA ILE A 299 -4.23 -7.97 13.44
C ILE A 299 -2.99 -7.19 13.83
N TYR A 300 -3.15 -6.25 14.78
CA TYR A 300 -2.11 -5.30 15.15
C TYR A 300 -0.81 -5.99 15.61
N ASP A 301 -0.89 -7.02 16.47
CA ASP A 301 0.28 -7.68 17.04
C ASP A 301 1.13 -8.44 16.00
N GLU A 302 0.58 -8.73 14.82
CA GLU A 302 1.29 -9.37 13.72
C GLU A 302 1.70 -8.37 12.62
N SER A 303 1.24 -7.12 12.71
CA SER A 303 1.52 -6.05 11.75
C SER A 303 2.72 -5.22 12.19
N LYS A 304 3.52 -4.74 11.24
CA LYS A 304 4.80 -4.08 11.53
C LYS A 304 5.07 -2.92 10.60
N LEU A 305 5.52 -1.82 11.14
CA LEU A 305 6.25 -0.78 10.43
C LEU A 305 7.74 -1.19 10.42
N ILE A 306 8.33 -1.33 9.24
CA ILE A 306 9.70 -1.82 9.06
C ILE A 306 10.60 -0.63 8.74
N CYS A 307 11.60 -0.43 9.56
CA CYS A 307 12.69 0.53 9.34
C CYS A 307 13.91 -0.21 8.79
N LEU A 308 14.55 0.33 7.74
CA LEU A 308 15.73 -0.22 7.04
C LEU A 308 17.02 0.44 7.47
#